data_8f85604a46c3384b80fa04e88344415f
#
_entry.id   8f85604a46c3384b80fa04e88344415f
#
_cell.length_a   1.000
_cell.length_b   1.000
_cell.length_c   1.000
_cell.angle_alpha   90.00
_cell.angle_beta   90.00
_cell.angle_gamma   90.00
#
_symmetry.space_group_name_H-M   'P 1'
#
loop_
_entity.id
_entity.type
_entity.pdbx_description
1 polymer ?
#
loop_
_entity_poly.entity_id
_entity_poly.type
_entity_poly.pdbx_seq_one_letter_code
_entity_poly.pdbx_strand_id
1 'polypeptide(L)'
;GTLSVLGADAARAGSRPDAAVRDATQQYATTGKAPVIERSDSVVYPFGESQPVLQCTPLRACDVELEAGEVVHGVALGDTERWISSPLYSGDPDALVPHVVVKPRDYGITTNMIVTTTRRTYHLNLVAPAKGKTDETDGAYLRRLRFYYPGDVVEQWSDAAQLEATRANRQSEATIASLTGAMNPGRMNFDYSL
;
A
#
# COMPACT_ATOMS: atom_id res chain seq x y z
N GLY A 1 -42.32 5.22 25.60
CA GLY A 1 -41.24 5.81 24.89
C GLY A 1 -40.17 4.77 24.64
N THR A 2 -40.24 4.11 23.48
CA THR A 2 -39.23 3.13 23.02
C THR A 2 -38.07 3.85 22.34
N LEU A 3 -36.92 3.88 23.01
CA LEU A 3 -35.67 4.31 22.41
C LEU A 3 -35.14 3.17 21.49
N SER A 4 -35.24 3.42 20.19
CA SER A 4 -34.62 2.59 19.18
C SER A 4 -33.11 2.82 19.20
N VAL A 5 -32.35 1.82 19.58
CA VAL A 5 -30.89 1.79 19.42
C VAL A 5 -30.61 1.52 17.96
N LEU A 6 -30.37 2.57 17.17
CA LEU A 6 -29.79 2.46 15.84
C LEU A 6 -28.31 2.11 16.03
N GLY A 7 -27.99 0.88 15.66
CA GLY A 7 -26.65 0.31 15.72
C GLY A 7 -25.65 1.11 14.91
N ALA A 8 -24.54 1.40 15.53
CA ALA A 8 -23.34 1.94 14.93
C ALA A 8 -22.68 0.89 14.02
N ASP A 9 -23.05 0.89 12.74
CA ASP A 9 -22.42 0.09 11.71
C ASP A 9 -21.81 1.00 10.61
N ALA A 10 -21.16 2.06 11.08
CA ALA A 10 -20.53 3.06 10.22
C ALA A 10 -19.03 3.21 10.49
N ALA A 11 -18.32 2.11 10.68
CA ALA A 11 -16.87 2.19 10.90
C ALA A 11 -16.14 0.98 10.31
N ARG A 12 -16.06 0.92 9.01
CA ARG A 12 -15.00 0.23 8.25
C ARG A 12 -15.11 0.54 6.76
N ALA A 13 -15.21 1.81 6.43
CA ALA A 13 -14.84 2.26 5.10
C ALA A 13 -13.31 2.36 5.05
N GLY A 14 -12.61 1.24 5.07
CA GLY A 14 -11.30 1.16 4.47
C GLY A 14 -11.48 1.69 3.05
N SER A 15 -10.86 2.83 2.73
CA SER A 15 -10.97 3.45 1.43
C SER A 15 -10.71 2.38 0.38
N ARG A 16 -11.70 2.11 -0.48
CA ARG A 16 -11.53 1.15 -1.58
C ARG A 16 -10.28 1.56 -2.33
N PRO A 17 -9.35 0.63 -2.58
CA PRO A 17 -8.16 0.96 -3.33
C PRO A 17 -8.58 1.69 -4.59
N ASP A 18 -7.97 2.82 -4.83
CA ASP A 18 -8.15 3.61 -6.03
C ASP A 18 -8.10 2.71 -7.28
N ALA A 19 -9.03 2.90 -8.21
CA ALA A 19 -9.14 2.07 -9.41
C ALA A 19 -7.80 2.02 -10.17
N ALA A 20 -7.12 3.15 -10.32
CA ALA A 20 -5.82 3.21 -11.00
C ALA A 20 -4.73 2.40 -10.27
N VAL A 21 -4.74 2.39 -8.93
CA VAL A 21 -3.82 1.55 -8.15
C VAL A 21 -4.13 0.08 -8.30
N ARG A 22 -5.41 -0.31 -8.34
CA ARG A 22 -5.80 -1.70 -8.60
C ARG A 22 -5.36 -2.18 -9.97
N ASP A 23 -5.62 -1.37 -11.00
CA ASP A 23 -5.24 -1.68 -12.38
C ASP A 23 -3.71 -1.80 -12.52
N ALA A 24 -2.96 -0.89 -11.90
CA ALA A 24 -1.50 -0.94 -11.86
C ALA A 24 -0.97 -2.18 -11.13
N THR A 25 -1.61 -2.58 -10.03
CA THR A 25 -1.24 -3.81 -9.29
C THR A 25 -1.57 -5.05 -10.10
N GLN A 26 -2.69 -5.08 -10.80
CA GLN A 26 -3.05 -6.17 -11.71
C GLN A 26 -2.05 -6.27 -12.88
N GLN A 27 -1.63 -5.15 -13.43
CA GLN A 27 -0.59 -5.11 -14.45
C GLN A 27 0.73 -5.67 -13.93
N TYR A 28 1.12 -5.31 -12.71
CA TYR A 28 2.31 -5.86 -12.06
C TYR A 28 2.22 -7.38 -11.89
N ALA A 29 1.09 -7.89 -11.43
CA ALA A 29 0.88 -9.32 -11.25
C ALA A 29 1.00 -10.12 -12.56
N THR A 30 0.64 -9.52 -13.70
CA THR A 30 0.66 -10.19 -15.01
C THR A 30 1.94 -10.00 -15.80
N THR A 31 2.60 -8.84 -15.64
CA THR A 31 3.74 -8.43 -16.49
C THR A 31 5.06 -8.26 -15.73
N GLY A 32 5.01 -8.22 -14.40
CA GLY A 32 6.15 -7.85 -13.54
C GLY A 32 6.54 -6.37 -13.65
N LYS A 33 5.72 -5.51 -14.29
CA LYS A 33 5.99 -4.08 -14.44
C LYS A 33 4.94 -3.26 -13.71
N ALA A 34 5.40 -2.42 -12.79
CA ALA A 34 4.56 -1.53 -12.01
C ALA A 34 4.66 -0.08 -12.56
N PRO A 35 3.59 0.49 -13.12
CA PRO A 35 3.62 1.84 -13.66
C PRO A 35 3.59 2.90 -12.55
N VAL A 36 4.17 4.07 -12.83
CA VAL A 36 3.96 5.29 -12.06
C VAL A 36 2.62 5.89 -12.47
N ILE A 37 1.81 6.30 -11.49
CA ILE A 37 0.47 6.85 -11.71
C ILE A 37 0.53 8.36 -11.49
N GLU A 38 0.32 9.13 -12.54
CA GLU A 38 0.27 10.58 -12.47
C GLU A 38 -1.16 11.06 -12.26
N ARG A 39 -1.32 12.08 -11.41
CA ARG A 39 -2.58 12.76 -11.10
C ARG A 39 -2.37 14.27 -11.11
N SER A 40 -3.45 15.01 -11.09
CA SER A 40 -3.41 16.49 -11.09
C SER A 40 -2.73 17.10 -9.86
N ASP A 41 -2.73 16.39 -8.72
CA ASP A 41 -2.22 16.89 -7.44
C ASP A 41 -1.11 16.00 -6.83
N SER A 42 -0.87 14.83 -7.39
CA SER A 42 0.04 13.84 -6.83
C SER A 42 0.60 12.89 -7.87
N VAL A 43 1.73 12.29 -7.54
CA VAL A 43 2.30 11.16 -8.28
C VAL A 43 2.39 9.97 -7.34
N VAL A 44 1.97 8.79 -7.81
CA VAL A 44 1.97 7.55 -7.03
C VAL A 44 2.99 6.59 -7.62
N TYR A 45 4.03 6.29 -6.85
CA TYR A 45 5.11 5.40 -7.25
C TYR A 45 4.91 3.97 -6.75
N PRO A 46 5.27 2.95 -7.52
CA PRO A 46 5.38 1.59 -7.02
C PRO A 46 6.58 1.47 -6.08
N PHE A 47 6.36 1.04 -4.85
CA PHE A 47 7.45 0.80 -3.91
C PHE A 47 8.35 -0.33 -4.41
N GLY A 48 9.66 -0.12 -4.39
CA GLY A 48 10.66 -1.11 -4.76
C GLY A 48 10.96 -1.21 -6.26
N GLU A 49 10.11 -0.67 -7.13
CA GLU A 49 10.24 -0.84 -8.58
C GLU A 49 10.90 0.36 -9.29
N SER A 50 10.90 1.51 -8.66
CA SER A 50 11.50 2.73 -9.21
C SER A 50 12.03 3.63 -8.11
N GLN A 51 13.00 4.48 -8.45
CA GLN A 51 13.52 5.47 -7.55
C GLN A 51 12.74 6.79 -7.72
N PRO A 52 11.90 7.17 -6.74
CA PRO A 52 11.08 8.36 -6.83
C PRO A 52 11.90 9.64 -6.87
N VAL A 53 11.46 10.59 -7.69
CA VAL A 53 12.00 11.96 -7.72
C VAL A 53 10.93 12.91 -7.20
N LEU A 54 11.22 13.61 -6.11
CA LEU A 54 10.37 14.65 -5.55
C LEU A 54 10.90 16.01 -5.99
N GLN A 55 10.13 16.69 -6.82
CA GLN A 55 10.46 18.02 -7.29
C GLN A 55 9.78 19.08 -6.43
N CYS A 56 10.58 19.88 -5.74
CA CYS A 56 10.14 20.91 -4.81
C CYS A 56 10.66 22.29 -5.24
N THR A 57 10.03 23.34 -4.75
CA THR A 57 10.49 24.72 -4.97
C THR A 57 10.60 25.45 -3.64
N PRO A 58 11.54 26.38 -3.48
CA PRO A 58 11.59 27.23 -2.29
C PRO A 58 10.27 27.91 -2.00
N LEU A 59 9.98 28.15 -0.72
CA LEU A 59 8.73 28.71 -0.19
C LEU A 59 7.50 27.78 -0.31
N ARG A 60 7.67 26.58 -0.84
CA ARG A 60 6.62 25.54 -0.91
C ARG A 60 7.04 24.31 -0.13
N ALA A 61 6.07 23.62 0.45
CA ALA A 61 6.28 22.33 1.10
C ALA A 61 5.80 21.21 0.18
N CYS A 62 6.62 20.19 0.02
CA CYS A 62 6.26 18.96 -0.66
C CYS A 62 5.92 17.90 0.40
N ASP A 63 4.94 17.08 0.12
CA ASP A 63 4.47 16.03 1.01
C ASP A 63 4.80 14.64 0.42
N VAL A 64 5.45 13.81 1.21
CA VAL A 64 5.66 12.39 0.93
C VAL A 64 4.76 11.60 1.86
N GLU A 65 3.69 11.03 1.32
CA GLU A 65 2.73 10.20 2.05
C GLU A 65 3.15 8.73 1.99
N LEU A 66 3.30 8.12 3.16
CA LEU A 66 3.69 6.72 3.31
C LEU A 66 2.47 5.83 3.58
N GLU A 67 2.68 4.54 3.81
CA GLU A 67 1.59 3.62 4.07
C GLU A 67 0.93 3.86 5.44
N ALA A 68 -0.39 3.85 5.46
CA ALA A 68 -1.14 3.95 6.71
C ALA A 68 -0.73 2.85 7.71
N GLY A 69 -0.54 3.23 8.97
CA GLY A 69 -0.13 2.34 10.04
C GLY A 69 1.39 2.09 10.13
N GLU A 70 2.20 2.69 9.26
CA GLU A 70 3.64 2.76 9.48
C GLU A 70 3.98 3.85 10.52
N VAL A 71 5.11 3.67 11.21
CA VAL A 71 5.68 4.69 12.10
C VAL A 71 7.05 5.06 11.57
N VAL A 72 7.28 6.36 11.36
CA VAL A 72 8.58 6.87 10.93
C VAL A 72 9.56 6.79 12.10
N HIS A 73 10.66 6.06 11.91
CA HIS A 73 11.74 5.96 12.89
C HIS A 73 12.78 7.05 12.69
N GLY A 74 13.03 7.42 11.43
CA GLY A 74 14.03 8.45 11.14
C GLY A 74 13.95 8.94 9.69
N VAL A 75 14.46 10.15 9.49
CA VAL A 75 14.63 10.78 8.19
C VAL A 75 16.07 11.28 8.08
N ALA A 76 16.78 10.83 7.06
CA ALA A 76 18.14 11.28 6.76
C ALA A 76 18.14 12.03 5.42
N LEU A 77 18.75 13.21 5.40
CA LEU A 77 18.97 14.03 4.21
C LEU A 77 20.47 14.07 3.89
N GLY A 78 20.82 13.97 2.63
CA GLY A 78 22.22 14.15 2.20
C GLY A 78 22.71 15.59 2.39
N ASP A 79 21.81 16.55 2.27
CA ASP A 79 22.08 17.98 2.48
C ASP A 79 21.11 18.54 3.53
N THR A 80 21.54 18.62 4.77
CA THR A 80 20.74 19.11 5.90
C THR A 80 20.76 20.63 6.06
N GLU A 81 21.61 21.33 5.35
CA GLU A 81 21.71 22.79 5.43
C GLU A 81 20.71 23.47 4.52
N ARG A 82 20.54 22.95 3.29
CA ARG A 82 19.67 23.56 2.27
C ARG A 82 18.32 22.87 2.14
N TRP A 83 18.13 21.71 2.80
CA TRP A 83 16.87 20.98 2.83
C TRP A 83 16.38 20.79 4.26
N ILE A 84 15.08 20.94 4.46
CA ILE A 84 14.42 20.71 5.74
C ILE A 84 13.42 19.58 5.55
N SER A 85 13.36 18.65 6.50
CA SER A 85 12.33 17.64 6.56
C SER A 85 11.68 17.59 7.94
N SER A 86 10.39 17.22 7.96
CA SER A 86 9.63 17.05 9.20
C SER A 86 8.66 15.89 9.03
N PRO A 87 8.72 14.85 9.88
CA PRO A 87 7.70 13.83 9.92
C PRO A 87 6.43 14.37 10.58
N LEU A 88 5.29 14.09 9.98
CA LEU A 88 3.95 14.43 10.47
C LEU A 88 3.04 13.20 10.37
N TYR A 89 1.91 13.24 11.05
CA TYR A 89 0.90 12.19 11.00
C TYR A 89 -0.49 12.79 10.80
N SER A 90 -1.31 12.13 10.01
CA SER A 90 -2.71 12.50 9.81
C SER A 90 -3.62 11.28 9.97
N GLY A 91 -4.93 11.52 10.05
CA GLY A 91 -5.93 10.45 10.08
C GLY A 91 -6.37 10.05 11.49
N ASP A 92 -7.05 8.91 11.56
CA ASP A 92 -7.57 8.35 12.81
C ASP A 92 -6.42 7.80 13.67
N PRO A 93 -6.47 7.94 15.01
CA PRO A 93 -5.46 7.39 15.91
C PRO A 93 -5.16 5.90 15.71
N ASP A 94 -6.15 5.12 15.28
CA ASP A 94 -5.99 3.67 15.02
C ASP A 94 -5.43 3.36 13.62
N ALA A 95 -5.34 4.36 12.73
CA ALA A 95 -4.88 4.20 11.37
C ALA A 95 -4.16 5.46 10.86
N LEU A 96 -3.16 5.90 11.61
CA LEU A 96 -2.37 7.08 11.25
C LEU A 96 -1.65 6.89 9.92
N VAL A 97 -1.71 7.92 9.10
CA VAL A 97 -0.94 8.02 7.85
C VAL A 97 0.29 8.88 8.11
N PRO A 98 1.50 8.33 7.96
CA PRO A 98 2.71 9.11 8.12
C PRO A 98 3.01 9.93 6.86
N HIS A 99 3.47 11.13 7.08
CA HIS A 99 3.92 12.08 6.06
C HIS A 99 5.34 12.54 6.37
N VAL A 100 6.15 12.72 5.35
CA VAL A 100 7.42 13.44 5.47
C VAL A 100 7.32 14.70 4.61
N VAL A 101 7.19 15.83 5.28
CA VAL A 101 7.16 17.13 4.60
C VAL A 101 8.58 17.60 4.35
N VAL A 102 8.85 17.97 3.11
CA VAL A 102 10.18 18.39 2.65
C VAL A 102 10.11 19.78 2.04
N LYS A 103 11.12 20.58 2.32
CA LYS A 103 11.23 21.97 1.85
C LYS A 103 12.67 22.33 1.50
N PRO A 104 12.97 22.76 0.26
CA PRO A 104 14.25 23.33 -0.10
C PRO A 104 14.34 24.79 0.34
N ARG A 105 15.55 25.23 0.68
CA ARG A 105 15.85 26.64 0.98
C ARG A 105 16.29 27.42 -0.25
N ASP A 106 16.88 26.70 -1.23
CA ASP A 106 17.47 27.30 -2.43
C ASP A 106 16.96 26.66 -3.71
N TYR A 107 17.11 27.36 -4.83
CA TYR A 107 16.90 26.86 -6.18
C TYR A 107 18.17 26.17 -6.72
N GLY A 108 18.00 25.29 -7.71
CA GLY A 108 19.10 24.65 -8.40
C GLY A 108 19.89 23.66 -7.54
N ILE A 109 19.27 23.05 -6.53
CA ILE A 109 19.90 22.09 -5.64
C ILE A 109 19.24 20.71 -5.74
N THR A 110 20.05 19.69 -5.55
CA THR A 110 19.61 18.29 -5.50
C THR A 110 20.24 17.59 -4.30
N THR A 111 19.50 16.64 -3.73
CA THR A 111 20.01 15.76 -2.68
C THR A 111 19.20 14.45 -2.69
N ASN A 112 19.50 13.56 -1.78
CA ASN A 112 18.71 12.37 -1.52
C ASN A 112 18.10 12.41 -0.11
N MET A 113 17.06 11.62 0.07
CA MET A 113 16.41 11.41 1.36
C MET A 113 16.19 9.92 1.59
N ILE A 114 16.45 9.48 2.81
CA ILE A 114 16.16 8.13 3.28
C ILE A 114 15.18 8.24 4.45
N VAL A 115 14.07 7.53 4.35
CA VAL A 115 13.06 7.44 5.42
C VAL A 115 12.98 6.01 5.90
N THR A 116 13.22 5.78 7.17
CA THR A 116 13.06 4.46 7.80
C THR A 116 11.78 4.42 8.61
N THR A 117 11.03 3.34 8.44
CA THR A 117 9.77 3.12 9.13
C THR A 117 9.74 1.75 9.82
N THR A 118 8.63 1.45 10.48
CA THR A 118 8.39 0.14 11.09
C THR A 118 8.33 -1.02 10.09
N ARG A 119 8.10 -0.73 8.80
CA ARG A 119 7.92 -1.77 7.76
C ARG A 119 8.99 -1.73 6.67
N ARG A 120 9.42 -0.51 6.26
CA ARG A 120 10.22 -0.32 5.03
C ARG A 120 11.25 0.79 5.18
N THR A 121 12.14 0.83 4.22
CA THR A 121 13.05 1.96 4.01
C THR A 121 12.78 2.56 2.64
N TYR A 122 12.49 3.85 2.60
CA TYR A 122 12.20 4.60 1.39
C TYR A 122 13.44 5.41 0.98
N HIS A 123 13.79 5.34 -0.31
CA HIS A 123 14.87 6.10 -0.90
C HIS A 123 14.32 7.04 -1.97
N LEU A 124 14.51 8.33 -1.80
CA LEU A 124 14.01 9.36 -2.71
C LEU A 124 15.13 10.29 -3.17
N ASN A 125 15.04 10.76 -4.40
CA ASN A 125 15.82 11.90 -4.88
C ASN A 125 15.01 13.17 -4.74
N LEU A 126 15.62 14.22 -4.23
CA LEU A 126 15.02 15.54 -4.05
C LEU A 126 15.64 16.51 -5.04
N VAL A 127 14.81 17.25 -5.76
CA VAL A 127 15.24 18.21 -6.76
C VAL A 127 14.53 19.54 -6.54
N ALA A 128 15.29 20.62 -6.40
CA ALA A 128 14.78 21.97 -6.50
C ALA A 128 15.31 22.60 -7.80
N PRO A 129 14.48 22.77 -8.83
CA PRO A 129 14.90 23.31 -10.11
C PRO A 129 15.48 24.72 -10.02
N ALA A 130 16.24 25.12 -11.03
CA ALA A 130 16.75 26.48 -11.10
C ALA A 130 15.62 27.52 -11.17
N LYS A 131 15.88 28.69 -10.60
CA LYS A 131 14.91 29.81 -10.59
C LYS A 131 14.47 30.15 -12.04
N GLY A 132 13.17 30.30 -12.23
CA GLY A 132 12.59 30.59 -13.56
C GLY A 132 12.27 29.37 -14.43
N LYS A 133 12.62 28.15 -13.97
CA LYS A 133 12.19 26.90 -14.64
C LYS A 133 10.96 26.28 -14.01
N THR A 134 10.39 26.90 -13.00
CA THR A 134 9.22 26.46 -12.26
C THR A 134 8.27 27.64 -12.07
N ASP A 135 7.61 28.08 -13.14
CA ASP A 135 6.43 28.91 -12.96
C ASP A 135 5.31 28.07 -12.35
N GLU A 136 4.56 28.65 -11.43
CA GLU A 136 3.45 27.98 -10.70
C GLU A 136 2.39 27.36 -11.62
N THR A 137 2.40 27.73 -12.90
CA THR A 137 1.49 27.25 -13.95
C THR A 137 2.01 26.05 -14.72
N ASP A 138 3.27 25.66 -14.56
CA ASP A 138 3.96 24.72 -15.49
C ASP A 138 4.13 23.30 -14.94
N GLY A 139 3.38 22.91 -13.92
CA GLY A 139 3.38 21.51 -13.42
C GLY A 139 4.70 21.02 -12.81
N ALA A 140 5.69 21.89 -12.68
CA ALA A 140 7.03 21.56 -12.22
C ALA A 140 7.14 21.41 -10.69
N TYR A 141 6.04 21.62 -9.98
CA TYR A 141 5.94 21.47 -8.53
C TYR A 141 5.05 20.28 -8.18
N LEU A 142 5.63 19.26 -7.59
CA LEU A 142 4.91 18.10 -7.11
C LEU A 142 4.47 18.33 -5.65
N ARG A 143 3.18 18.57 -5.44
CA ARG A 143 2.64 18.82 -4.10
C ARG A 143 2.69 17.60 -3.21
N ARG A 144 2.41 16.40 -3.78
CA ARG A 144 2.31 15.15 -3.03
C ARG A 144 2.90 14.00 -3.83
N LEU A 145 3.76 13.23 -3.19
CA LEU A 145 4.25 11.95 -3.66
C LEU A 145 3.66 10.86 -2.76
N ARG A 146 3.11 9.83 -3.37
CA ARG A 146 2.52 8.68 -2.66
C ARG A 146 3.14 7.38 -3.17
N PHE A 147 2.89 6.31 -2.44
CA PHE A 147 3.31 4.98 -2.82
C PHE A 147 2.13 4.02 -2.92
N TYR A 148 2.24 3.03 -3.78
CA TYR A 148 1.47 1.81 -3.72
C TYR A 148 2.41 0.61 -3.67
N TYR A 149 1.94 -0.51 -3.18
CA TYR A 149 2.77 -1.65 -2.78
C TYR A 149 2.35 -2.90 -3.56
N PRO A 150 2.71 -3.00 -4.86
CA PRO A 150 2.21 -4.07 -5.72
C PRO A 150 2.73 -5.44 -5.30
N GLY A 151 3.96 -5.53 -4.79
CA GLY A 151 4.55 -6.78 -4.30
C GLY A 151 3.79 -7.36 -3.12
N ASP A 152 3.51 -6.55 -2.12
CA ASP A 152 2.79 -6.98 -0.91
C ASP A 152 1.36 -7.44 -1.23
N VAL A 153 0.68 -6.75 -2.15
CA VAL A 153 -0.68 -7.12 -2.56
C VAL A 153 -0.68 -8.44 -3.34
N VAL A 154 0.27 -8.64 -4.24
CA VAL A 154 0.40 -9.90 -5.00
C VAL A 154 0.75 -11.07 -4.08
N GLU A 155 1.61 -10.86 -3.08
CA GLU A 155 1.91 -11.86 -2.07
C GLU A 155 0.65 -12.24 -1.27
N GLN A 156 -0.12 -11.26 -0.80
CA GLN A 156 -1.39 -11.51 -0.11
C GLN A 156 -2.39 -12.30 -0.97
N TRP A 157 -2.46 -12.02 -2.28
CA TRP A 157 -3.33 -12.77 -3.19
C TRP A 157 -2.87 -14.21 -3.34
N SER A 158 -1.56 -14.45 -3.44
CA SER A 158 -1.00 -15.80 -3.54
C SER A 158 -1.29 -16.62 -2.27
N ASP A 159 -1.11 -16.03 -1.11
CA ASP A 159 -1.37 -16.66 0.19
C ASP A 159 -2.86 -16.99 0.37
N ALA A 160 -3.74 -16.07 -0.01
CA ALA A 160 -5.18 -16.28 0.02
C ALA A 160 -5.60 -17.45 -0.90
N ALA A 161 -5.06 -17.49 -2.12
CA ALA A 161 -5.33 -18.57 -3.07
C ALA A 161 -4.82 -19.94 -2.56
N GLN A 162 -3.64 -20.00 -1.95
CA GLN A 162 -3.10 -21.21 -1.34
C GLN A 162 -3.95 -21.68 -0.16
N LEU A 163 -4.44 -20.75 0.68
CA LEU A 163 -5.30 -21.07 1.80
C LEU A 163 -6.65 -21.64 1.33
N GLU A 164 -7.24 -21.06 0.29
CA GLU A 164 -8.47 -21.57 -0.33
C GLU A 164 -8.28 -22.96 -0.95
N ALA A 165 -7.17 -23.18 -1.67
CA ALA A 165 -6.84 -24.50 -2.23
C ALA A 165 -6.67 -25.56 -1.12
N THR A 166 -6.01 -25.20 -0.03
CA THR A 166 -5.83 -26.09 1.13
C THR A 166 -7.17 -26.42 1.81
N ARG A 167 -8.08 -25.44 1.91
CA ARG A 167 -9.43 -25.66 2.46
C ARG A 167 -10.25 -26.58 1.55
N ALA A 168 -10.21 -26.35 0.25
CA ALA A 168 -10.92 -27.20 -0.74
C ALA A 168 -10.41 -28.63 -0.70
N ASN A 169 -9.10 -28.86 -0.62
CA ASN A 169 -8.52 -30.19 -0.49
C ASN A 169 -8.97 -30.91 0.79
N ARG A 170 -8.93 -30.25 1.94
CA ARG A 170 -9.41 -30.83 3.21
C ARG A 170 -10.88 -31.20 3.14
N GLN A 171 -11.70 -30.37 2.49
CA GLN A 171 -13.13 -30.63 2.34
C GLN A 171 -13.39 -31.81 1.42
N SER A 172 -12.64 -31.95 0.32
CA SER A 172 -12.73 -33.11 -0.56
C SER A 172 -12.27 -34.40 0.12
N GLU A 173 -11.17 -34.36 0.87
CA GLU A 173 -10.69 -35.50 1.66
C GLU A 173 -11.71 -35.96 2.72
N ALA A 174 -12.32 -34.99 3.44
CA ALA A 174 -13.36 -35.29 4.42
C ALA A 174 -14.59 -35.92 3.77
N THR A 175 -14.97 -35.44 2.56
CA THR A 175 -16.09 -36.00 1.79
C THR A 175 -15.78 -37.43 1.34
N ILE A 176 -14.58 -37.70 0.81
CA ILE A 176 -14.12 -39.02 0.41
C ILE A 176 -14.10 -39.97 1.61
N ALA A 177 -13.56 -39.54 2.75
CA ALA A 177 -13.51 -40.34 3.97
C ALA A 177 -14.91 -40.70 4.48
N SER A 178 -15.88 -39.78 4.41
CA SER A 178 -17.28 -40.04 4.79
C SER A 178 -17.95 -41.02 3.86
N LEU A 179 -17.71 -40.94 2.56
CA LEU A 179 -18.24 -41.88 1.58
C LEU A 179 -17.62 -43.28 1.74
N THR A 180 -16.31 -43.35 1.94
CA THR A 180 -15.61 -44.64 2.16
C THR A 180 -16.03 -45.29 3.48
N GLY A 181 -16.28 -44.49 4.53
CA GLY A 181 -16.83 -44.99 5.80
C GLY A 181 -18.25 -45.51 5.68
N ALA A 182 -19.06 -44.93 4.79
CA ALA A 182 -20.44 -45.40 4.50
C ALA A 182 -20.47 -46.66 3.66
N MET A 183 -19.42 -46.95 2.88
CA MET A 183 -19.29 -48.14 2.02
C MET A 183 -18.59 -49.32 2.71
N ASN A 184 -18.47 -49.35 4.03
CA ASN A 184 -17.82 -50.43 4.76
C ASN A 184 -18.67 -51.71 4.63
N PRO A 185 -18.18 -52.78 3.94
CA PRO A 185 -18.99 -53.98 3.64
C PRO A 185 -19.34 -54.85 4.87
N GLY A 186 -18.84 -54.45 6.05
CA GLY A 186 -19.10 -55.19 7.31
C GLY A 186 -20.50 -55.03 7.91
N ARG A 187 -21.41 -54.27 7.27
CA ARG A 187 -22.81 -54.09 7.72
C ARG A 187 -23.87 -54.75 6.84
N MET A 188 -23.47 -55.56 5.87
CA MET A 188 -24.42 -56.42 5.17
C MET A 188 -24.60 -57.70 6.00
N ASN A 189 -25.55 -57.68 6.92
CA ASN A 189 -26.10 -58.86 7.54
C ASN A 189 -26.95 -59.57 6.51
N PHE A 190 -26.42 -60.61 5.85
CA PHE A 190 -27.22 -61.56 5.08
C PHE A 190 -27.77 -62.61 6.07
N ASP A 191 -28.90 -62.32 6.71
CA ASP A 191 -29.68 -63.33 7.38
C ASP A 191 -30.42 -64.17 6.33
N TYR A 192 -29.80 -65.27 5.91
CA TYR A 192 -30.48 -66.34 5.19
C TYR A 192 -30.98 -67.34 6.23
N SER A 193 -32.25 -67.25 6.60
CA SER A 193 -32.97 -68.34 7.27
C SER A 193 -33.40 -69.37 6.21
N LEU A 194 -32.97 -70.64 6.39
CA LEU A 194 -33.51 -71.85 5.75
C LEU A 194 -34.76 -72.23 6.47
#